data_e9cdcf08bd546f39503b454efce35ed3
#
_entry.id   e9cdcf08bd546f39503b454efce35ed3
#
_cell.length_a   1.000
_cell.length_b   1.000
_cell.length_c   1.000
_cell.angle_alpha   90.00
_cell.angle_beta   90.00
_cell.angle_gamma   90.00
#
_symmetry.space_group_name_H-M   'P 1'
#
loop_
_entity.id
_entity.type
_entity.pdbx_description
1 polymer ?
#
loop_
_entity_poly.entity_id
_entity_poly.type
_entity_poly.pdbx_seq_one_letter_code
_entity_poly.pdbx_strand_id
1 'polypeptide(L)'
;MTMALHSDAGCSKTDELIGSLGIYTTDFNNGKLNAGTDRYASRDLADILLTQIQKDIYSSYSLPWTRRSMWNRNYSETRLPATPSTIIELLSHQNFADMQLGHDPNFKFTVGRAIYKGILQFITNQHDKEYIVQPLPVSNFAIQFGKKKNTLELSWKGEDDPQEPTARPREYIVYTRIGYGGFDNGTLVSKTSHTVKIEPGLVYSFKVTAVN
;
A
#
# COMPACT_ATOMS: atom_id res chain seq x y z
N MET A 1 -13.75 -6.12 -3.29
CA MET A 1 -12.98 -7.08 -2.50
C MET A 1 -12.79 -6.57 -1.08
N THR A 2 -12.50 -7.48 -0.15
CA THR A 2 -12.29 -7.19 1.27
C THR A 2 -11.02 -7.89 1.75
N MET A 3 -10.23 -7.23 2.56
CA MET A 3 -9.05 -7.83 3.18
C MET A 3 -9.03 -7.42 4.66
N ALA A 4 -8.83 -8.40 5.54
CA ALA A 4 -8.49 -8.17 6.93
C ALA A 4 -6.99 -8.39 7.13
N LEU A 5 -6.32 -7.47 7.81
CA LEU A 5 -4.91 -7.56 8.15
C LEU A 5 -4.77 -7.83 9.64
N HIS A 6 -4.25 -8.98 9.97
CA HIS A 6 -4.10 -9.47 11.34
C HIS A 6 -2.64 -9.74 11.71
N SER A 7 -2.41 -10.02 12.96
CA SER A 7 -1.21 -10.65 13.49
C SER A 7 -1.58 -11.94 14.20
N ASP A 8 -0.85 -13.03 13.89
CA ASP A 8 -1.12 -14.37 14.39
C ASP A 8 -0.69 -14.55 15.85
N ALA A 9 -1.52 -15.23 16.63
CA ALA A 9 -1.25 -15.63 18.02
C ALA A 9 -0.92 -17.12 18.17
N GLY A 10 -1.10 -17.92 17.13
CA GLY A 10 -1.01 -19.39 17.18
C GLY A 10 0.37 -19.99 16.93
N CYS A 11 1.42 -19.15 16.81
CA CYS A 11 2.77 -19.62 16.50
C CYS A 11 3.58 -19.93 17.75
N SER A 12 4.49 -20.90 17.64
CA SER A 12 5.49 -21.16 18.68
C SER A 12 6.36 -19.93 18.92
N LYS A 13 6.71 -19.67 20.17
CA LYS A 13 7.68 -18.65 20.54
C LYS A 13 9.06 -19.10 20.05
N THR A 14 9.66 -18.35 19.16
CA THR A 14 10.97 -18.63 18.56
C THR A 14 11.63 -17.30 18.17
N ASP A 15 12.94 -17.33 17.97
CA ASP A 15 13.72 -16.21 17.47
C ASP A 15 13.85 -16.22 15.93
N GLU A 16 13.23 -17.21 15.27
CA GLU A 16 13.19 -17.29 13.82
C GLU A 16 11.99 -16.54 13.25
N LEU A 17 12.13 -15.98 12.06
CA LEU A 17 11.03 -15.33 11.34
C LEU A 17 9.93 -16.35 10.99
N ILE A 18 8.70 -16.03 11.34
CA ILE A 18 7.54 -16.90 11.07
C ILE A 18 6.96 -16.63 9.67
N GLY A 19 6.88 -15.37 9.26
CA GLY A 19 6.31 -14.98 7.97
C GLY A 19 4.79 -14.88 7.95
N SER A 20 4.21 -14.85 6.75
CA SER A 20 2.79 -14.56 6.54
C SER A 20 1.96 -15.78 6.16
N LEU A 21 0.68 -15.77 6.53
CA LEU A 21 -0.34 -16.77 6.25
C LEU A 21 -1.57 -16.09 5.63
N GLY A 22 -2.18 -16.73 4.64
CA GLY A 22 -3.44 -16.29 4.03
C GLY A 22 -4.60 -17.20 4.36
N ILE A 23 -5.76 -16.64 4.68
CA ILE A 23 -6.97 -17.39 4.98
C ILE A 23 -8.07 -16.95 4.02
N TYR A 24 -8.77 -17.91 3.44
CA TYR A 24 -9.88 -17.71 2.52
C TYR A 24 -10.94 -18.80 2.75
N THR A 25 -12.11 -18.70 2.10
CA THR A 25 -13.17 -19.71 2.17
C THR A 25 -13.73 -19.98 0.79
N THR A 26 -13.68 -21.24 0.34
CA THR A 26 -14.31 -21.70 -0.91
C THR A 26 -15.60 -22.46 -0.72
N ASP A 27 -15.79 -23.14 0.42
CA ASP A 27 -16.83 -24.16 0.60
C ASP A 27 -18.15 -23.62 1.15
N PHE A 28 -18.25 -22.31 1.40
CA PHE A 28 -19.46 -21.65 1.89
C PHE A 28 -20.38 -21.24 0.73
N ASN A 29 -21.70 -21.37 0.91
CA ASN A 29 -22.74 -20.98 -0.05
C ASN A 29 -22.51 -21.60 -1.45
N ASN A 30 -22.32 -22.93 -1.50
CA ASN A 30 -22.08 -23.70 -2.71
C ASN A 30 -20.93 -23.15 -3.58
N GLY A 31 -19.88 -22.63 -2.94
CA GLY A 31 -18.71 -22.07 -3.63
C GLY A 31 -18.94 -20.71 -4.28
N LYS A 32 -20.05 -20.02 -3.98
CA LYS A 32 -20.37 -18.74 -4.59
C LYS A 32 -20.38 -17.59 -3.57
N LEU A 33 -19.93 -16.42 -4.02
CA LEU A 33 -20.15 -15.15 -3.35
C LEU A 33 -21.59 -14.67 -3.59
N ASN A 34 -22.08 -13.75 -2.78
CA ASN A 34 -23.45 -13.23 -2.93
C ASN A 34 -23.72 -12.58 -4.31
N ALA A 35 -22.67 -12.04 -4.95
CA ALA A 35 -22.74 -11.53 -6.31
C ALA A 35 -22.72 -12.62 -7.40
N GLY A 36 -22.71 -13.91 -7.03
CA GLY A 36 -22.65 -15.04 -7.95
C GLY A 36 -21.26 -15.43 -8.45
N THR A 37 -20.22 -14.63 -8.14
CA THR A 37 -18.82 -14.93 -8.48
C THR A 37 -18.32 -16.14 -7.71
N ASP A 38 -17.43 -16.90 -8.30
CA ASP A 38 -16.79 -18.05 -7.67
C ASP A 38 -15.91 -17.62 -6.48
N ARG A 39 -15.97 -18.37 -5.37
CA ARG A 39 -15.16 -18.11 -4.18
C ARG A 39 -13.67 -18.40 -4.38
N TYR A 40 -13.29 -19.10 -5.44
CA TYR A 40 -11.87 -19.22 -5.81
C TYR A 40 -11.20 -17.86 -6.06
N ALA A 41 -11.95 -16.84 -6.45
CA ALA A 41 -11.42 -15.46 -6.51
C ALA A 41 -10.88 -14.96 -5.15
N SER A 42 -11.40 -15.46 -4.03
CA SER A 42 -10.86 -15.17 -2.68
C SER A 42 -9.52 -15.87 -2.44
N ARG A 43 -9.36 -17.09 -2.94
CA ARG A 43 -8.10 -17.82 -2.91
C ARG A 43 -7.04 -17.12 -3.75
N ASP A 44 -7.39 -16.70 -4.96
CA ASP A 44 -6.48 -16.00 -5.87
C ASP A 44 -6.03 -14.65 -5.29
N LEU A 45 -6.93 -13.93 -4.63
CA LEU A 45 -6.60 -12.70 -3.89
C LEU A 45 -5.56 -12.98 -2.79
N ALA A 46 -5.78 -14.01 -1.96
CA ALA A 46 -4.84 -14.41 -0.91
C ALA A 46 -3.46 -14.79 -1.47
N ASP A 47 -3.44 -15.55 -2.56
CA ASP A 47 -2.24 -16.01 -3.23
C ASP A 47 -1.38 -14.85 -3.77
N ILE A 48 -2.02 -13.92 -4.48
CA ILE A 48 -1.37 -12.73 -5.04
C ILE A 48 -0.80 -11.86 -3.92
N LEU A 49 -1.57 -11.60 -2.86
CA LEU A 49 -1.13 -10.77 -1.73
C LEU A 49 0.07 -11.39 -1.01
N LEU A 50 0.01 -12.67 -0.65
CA LEU A 50 1.12 -13.35 0.03
C LEU A 50 2.39 -13.37 -0.82
N THR A 51 2.25 -13.64 -2.12
CA THR A 51 3.38 -13.67 -3.05
C THR A 51 4.03 -12.30 -3.17
N GLN A 52 3.23 -11.23 -3.28
CA GLN A 52 3.75 -9.88 -3.39
C GLN A 52 4.43 -9.41 -2.08
N ILE A 53 3.83 -9.73 -0.92
CA ILE A 53 4.41 -9.42 0.40
C ILE A 53 5.78 -10.10 0.55
N GLN A 54 5.87 -11.40 0.27
CA GLN A 54 7.12 -12.15 0.34
C GLN A 54 8.19 -11.55 -0.59
N LYS A 55 7.82 -11.28 -1.85
CA LYS A 55 8.73 -10.72 -2.86
C LYS A 55 9.31 -9.39 -2.41
N ASP A 56 8.46 -8.47 -1.93
CA ASP A 56 8.90 -7.12 -1.58
C ASP A 56 9.74 -7.10 -0.29
N ILE A 57 9.40 -7.91 0.71
CA ILE A 57 10.21 -8.04 1.92
C ILE A 57 11.57 -8.64 1.58
N TYR A 58 11.62 -9.71 0.78
CA TYR A 58 12.88 -10.28 0.34
C TYR A 58 13.76 -9.27 -0.40
N SER A 59 13.17 -8.53 -1.34
CA SER A 59 13.90 -7.55 -2.14
C SER A 59 14.40 -6.35 -1.33
N SER A 60 13.66 -5.91 -0.29
CA SER A 60 14.02 -4.75 0.53
C SER A 60 14.97 -5.07 1.68
N TYR A 61 14.87 -6.27 2.24
CA TYR A 61 15.56 -6.63 3.50
C TYR A 61 16.50 -7.81 3.34
N SER A 62 16.49 -8.51 2.21
CA SER A 62 17.22 -9.78 2.01
C SER A 62 16.90 -10.84 3.08
N LEU A 63 15.68 -10.78 3.65
CA LEU A 63 15.21 -11.69 4.69
C LEU A 63 14.45 -12.86 4.06
N PRO A 64 14.61 -14.09 4.58
CA PRO A 64 13.89 -15.26 4.13
C PRO A 64 12.44 -15.24 4.66
N TRP A 65 11.67 -14.20 4.28
CA TRP A 65 10.27 -14.09 4.69
C TRP A 65 9.46 -15.25 4.14
N THR A 66 8.85 -16.00 5.02
CA THR A 66 8.14 -17.22 4.65
C THR A 66 6.70 -16.92 4.26
N ARG A 67 6.31 -17.42 3.11
CA ARG A 67 4.91 -17.61 2.76
C ARG A 67 4.49 -18.95 3.37
N ARG A 68 3.91 -18.92 4.59
CA ARG A 68 3.66 -20.12 5.41
C ARG A 68 2.66 -21.08 4.78
N SER A 69 1.42 -20.62 4.62
CA SER A 69 0.32 -21.47 4.15
C SER A 69 -0.84 -20.64 3.61
N MET A 70 -1.71 -21.31 2.87
CA MET A 70 -3.02 -20.81 2.49
C MET A 70 -4.08 -21.72 3.10
N TRP A 71 -4.88 -21.19 4.03
CA TRP A 71 -5.89 -21.96 4.74
C TRP A 71 -7.29 -21.71 4.21
N ASN A 72 -7.95 -22.76 3.76
CA ASN A 72 -9.38 -22.73 3.49
C ASN A 72 -10.14 -22.89 4.81
N ARG A 73 -10.60 -21.78 5.40
CA ARG A 73 -11.25 -21.74 6.72
C ARG A 73 -12.45 -20.80 6.71
N ASN A 74 -13.54 -21.28 7.31
CA ASN A 74 -14.82 -20.59 7.37
C ASN A 74 -14.89 -19.61 8.55
N TYR A 75 -14.16 -18.48 8.46
CA TYR A 75 -14.29 -17.36 9.39
C TYR A 75 -15.34 -16.36 8.89
N SER A 76 -15.89 -15.53 9.78
CA SER A 76 -16.86 -14.50 9.41
C SER A 76 -16.32 -13.55 8.35
N GLU A 77 -15.05 -13.13 8.48
CA GLU A 77 -14.37 -12.20 7.58
C GLU A 77 -14.11 -12.78 6.18
N THR A 78 -14.07 -14.12 6.06
CA THR A 78 -13.89 -14.78 4.76
C THR A 78 -15.19 -15.24 4.12
N ARG A 79 -16.28 -15.46 4.91
CA ARG A 79 -17.55 -15.97 4.36
C ARG A 79 -18.61 -14.92 4.16
N LEU A 80 -18.70 -13.89 5.04
CA LEU A 80 -19.79 -12.90 5.02
C LEU A 80 -19.66 -11.84 3.91
N PRO A 81 -18.45 -11.39 3.50
CA PRO A 81 -18.35 -10.40 2.44
C PRO A 81 -19.00 -10.89 1.14
N ALA A 82 -19.69 -9.97 0.45
CA ALA A 82 -20.31 -10.23 -0.83
C ALA A 82 -19.31 -10.32 -2.00
N THR A 83 -18.09 -9.87 -1.80
CA THR A 83 -17.01 -9.79 -2.77
C THR A 83 -15.83 -10.68 -2.35
N PRO A 84 -14.85 -10.97 -3.21
CA PRO A 84 -13.63 -11.72 -2.86
C PRO A 84 -13.01 -11.19 -1.57
N SER A 85 -12.69 -12.09 -0.64
CA SER A 85 -12.27 -11.72 0.71
C SER A 85 -11.20 -12.66 1.25
N THR A 86 -10.23 -12.09 1.97
CA THR A 86 -9.15 -12.84 2.63
C THR A 86 -8.73 -12.20 3.94
N ILE A 87 -8.19 -13.01 4.84
CA ILE A 87 -7.42 -12.55 5.99
C ILE A 87 -5.95 -12.79 5.67
N ILE A 88 -5.11 -11.81 5.93
CA ILE A 88 -3.65 -11.93 5.90
C ILE A 88 -3.15 -11.82 7.33
N GLU A 89 -2.68 -12.93 7.88
CA GLU A 89 -1.88 -12.95 9.11
C GLU A 89 -0.46 -12.56 8.72
N LEU A 90 -0.14 -11.28 8.88
CA LEU A 90 1.11 -10.74 8.36
C LEU A 90 2.34 -11.31 9.05
N LEU A 91 2.29 -11.37 10.37
CA LEU A 91 3.38 -11.77 11.25
C LEU A 91 2.81 -12.32 12.56
N SER A 92 3.65 -12.92 13.40
CA SER A 92 3.23 -13.35 14.73
C SER A 92 3.60 -12.33 15.81
N HIS A 93 2.59 -11.82 16.53
CA HIS A 93 2.83 -10.94 17.68
C HIS A 93 3.38 -11.66 18.91
N GLN A 94 3.48 -12.98 18.89
CA GLN A 94 4.13 -13.82 19.90
C GLN A 94 5.59 -14.11 19.57
N ASN A 95 6.06 -13.71 18.40
CA ASN A 95 7.41 -13.96 17.92
C ASN A 95 8.25 -12.68 18.00
N PHE A 96 9.43 -12.75 18.63
CA PHE A 96 10.26 -11.58 18.84
C PHE A 96 10.88 -11.07 17.53
N ALA A 97 11.36 -11.96 16.68
CA ALA A 97 11.96 -11.58 15.39
C ALA A 97 10.94 -10.88 14.46
N ASP A 98 9.73 -11.43 14.37
CA ASP A 98 8.64 -10.80 13.61
C ASP A 98 8.28 -9.43 14.16
N MET A 99 8.20 -9.28 15.50
CA MET A 99 7.81 -8.04 16.14
C MET A 99 8.88 -6.95 16.05
N GLN A 100 10.15 -7.28 15.98
CA GLN A 100 11.20 -6.30 15.66
C GLN A 100 10.93 -5.63 14.31
N LEU A 101 10.61 -6.41 13.28
CA LEU A 101 10.21 -5.88 11.97
C LEU A 101 8.85 -5.16 12.04
N GLY A 102 7.88 -5.71 12.77
CA GLY A 102 6.56 -5.13 12.95
C GLY A 102 6.57 -3.74 13.59
N HIS A 103 7.61 -3.36 14.33
CA HIS A 103 7.80 -2.02 14.88
C HIS A 103 8.54 -1.06 13.94
N ASP A 104 9.26 -1.57 12.93
CA ASP A 104 10.00 -0.73 11.97
C ASP A 104 9.03 0.00 11.01
N PRO A 105 9.04 1.34 10.97
CA PRO A 105 8.22 2.12 10.05
C PRO A 105 8.50 1.82 8.57
N ASN A 106 9.75 1.51 8.21
CA ASN A 106 10.13 1.18 6.85
C ASN A 106 9.56 -0.19 6.43
N PHE A 107 9.57 -1.16 7.35
CA PHE A 107 8.91 -2.45 7.11
C PHE A 107 7.40 -2.27 6.90
N LYS A 108 6.75 -1.45 7.72
CA LYS A 108 5.32 -1.14 7.56
C LYS A 108 5.02 -0.49 6.21
N PHE A 109 5.87 0.42 5.75
CA PHE A 109 5.74 1.03 4.43
C PHE A 109 5.91 -0.01 3.31
N THR A 110 6.95 -0.85 3.38
CA THR A 110 7.19 -1.92 2.40
C THR A 110 6.00 -2.88 2.31
N VAL A 111 5.48 -3.34 3.45
CA VAL A 111 4.30 -4.21 3.50
C VAL A 111 3.04 -3.51 2.97
N GLY A 112 2.79 -2.27 3.38
CA GLY A 112 1.67 -1.49 2.87
C GLY A 112 1.72 -1.32 1.35
N ARG A 113 2.91 -1.06 0.81
CA ARG A 113 3.12 -0.97 -0.63
C ARG A 113 2.97 -2.33 -1.34
N ALA A 114 3.44 -3.42 -0.74
CA ALA A 114 3.25 -4.78 -1.27
C ALA A 114 1.77 -5.16 -1.33
N ILE A 115 1.01 -4.86 -0.28
CA ILE A 115 -0.44 -5.06 -0.25
C ILE A 115 -1.12 -4.24 -1.36
N TYR A 116 -0.77 -2.95 -1.50
CA TYR A 116 -1.28 -2.11 -2.58
C TYR A 116 -1.02 -2.71 -3.96
N LYS A 117 0.22 -3.17 -4.22
CA LYS A 117 0.59 -3.81 -5.49
C LYS A 117 -0.18 -5.12 -5.72
N GLY A 118 -0.32 -5.94 -4.70
CA GLY A 118 -1.10 -7.19 -4.78
C GLY A 118 -2.59 -6.93 -5.07
N ILE A 119 -3.19 -5.92 -4.43
CA ILE A 119 -4.56 -5.48 -4.71
C ILE A 119 -4.70 -5.01 -6.16
N LEU A 120 -3.78 -4.16 -6.61
CA LEU A 120 -3.77 -3.64 -7.98
C LEU A 120 -3.66 -4.78 -8.99
N GLN A 121 -2.74 -5.73 -8.77
CA GLN A 121 -2.57 -6.90 -9.63
C GLN A 121 -3.84 -7.75 -9.68
N PHE A 122 -4.47 -8.01 -8.54
CA PHE A 122 -5.73 -8.74 -8.50
C PHE A 122 -6.82 -8.05 -9.30
N ILE A 123 -7.01 -6.74 -9.12
CA ILE A 123 -8.04 -5.96 -9.85
C ILE A 123 -7.74 -5.92 -11.35
N THR A 124 -6.51 -5.65 -11.74
CA THR A 124 -6.13 -5.57 -13.16
C THR A 124 -6.32 -6.91 -13.87
N ASN A 125 -5.97 -8.02 -13.21
CA ASN A 125 -6.21 -9.37 -13.74
C ASN A 125 -7.70 -9.69 -13.90
N GLN A 126 -8.56 -9.27 -12.94
CA GLN A 126 -10.00 -9.53 -13.01
C GLN A 126 -10.70 -8.71 -14.11
N HIS A 127 -10.14 -7.59 -14.52
CA HIS A 127 -10.75 -6.65 -15.46
C HIS A 127 -9.98 -6.48 -16.76
N ASP A 128 -8.97 -7.30 -17.00
CA ASP A 128 -8.08 -7.23 -18.18
C ASP A 128 -7.55 -5.80 -18.40
N LYS A 129 -6.97 -5.24 -17.33
CA LYS A 129 -6.38 -3.89 -17.33
C LYS A 129 -4.87 -3.95 -17.18
N GLU A 130 -4.21 -2.92 -17.69
CA GLU A 130 -2.77 -2.76 -17.53
C GLU A 130 -2.40 -2.57 -16.05
N TYR A 131 -1.35 -3.27 -15.61
CA TYR A 131 -0.79 -3.15 -14.27
C TYR A 131 0.20 -2.00 -14.25
N ILE A 132 -0.21 -0.85 -13.71
CA ILE A 132 0.62 0.35 -13.58
C ILE A 132 0.63 0.78 -12.12
N VAL A 133 1.79 0.70 -11.48
CA VAL A 133 1.96 1.04 -10.07
C VAL A 133 2.23 2.52 -9.90
N GLN A 134 1.57 3.16 -8.94
CA GLN A 134 1.82 4.55 -8.60
C GLN A 134 3.27 4.77 -8.16
N PRO A 135 3.93 5.89 -8.56
CA PRO A 135 5.28 6.23 -8.13
C PRO A 135 5.44 6.31 -6.61
N LEU A 136 6.68 6.23 -6.16
CA LEU A 136 7.04 6.48 -4.76
C LEU A 136 6.72 7.93 -4.36
N PRO A 137 6.56 8.21 -3.06
CA PRO A 137 6.50 9.58 -2.57
C PRO A 137 7.71 10.37 -3.01
N VAL A 138 7.50 11.66 -3.26
CA VAL A 138 8.61 12.59 -3.56
C VAL A 138 9.56 12.71 -2.36
N SER A 139 10.83 12.95 -2.63
CA SER A 139 11.84 13.28 -1.61
C SER A 139 12.29 14.72 -1.68
N ASN A 140 13.08 15.16 -0.69
CA ASN A 140 13.70 16.48 -0.62
C ASN A 140 12.68 17.63 -0.82
N PHE A 141 11.46 17.46 -0.32
CA PHE A 141 10.46 18.52 -0.40
C PHE A 141 10.91 19.74 0.41
N ALA A 142 11.02 20.87 -0.25
CA ALA A 142 11.45 22.13 0.35
C ALA A 142 10.51 23.28 -0.02
N ILE A 143 10.41 24.25 0.87
CA ILE A 143 9.63 25.47 0.71
C ILE A 143 10.56 26.67 0.95
N GLN A 144 10.60 27.62 0.02
CA GLN A 144 11.39 28.85 0.12
C GLN A 144 10.54 30.04 -0.25
N PHE A 145 10.91 31.23 0.23
CA PHE A 145 10.30 32.45 -0.27
C PHE A 145 10.70 32.67 -1.73
N GLY A 146 9.70 32.92 -2.55
CA GLY A 146 9.93 33.21 -3.98
C GLY A 146 10.53 34.57 -4.23
N LYS A 147 11.09 34.76 -5.41
CA LYS A 147 11.67 36.07 -5.85
C LYS A 147 10.63 37.18 -5.94
N LYS A 148 9.37 36.87 -6.19
CA LYS A 148 8.28 37.84 -6.22
C LYS A 148 7.67 37.96 -4.83
N LYS A 149 7.24 39.18 -4.46
CA LYS A 149 6.55 39.43 -3.20
C LYS A 149 5.31 38.54 -3.07
N ASN A 150 5.08 38.00 -1.87
CA ASN A 150 3.95 37.13 -1.54
C ASN A 150 3.91 35.84 -2.40
N THR A 151 5.05 35.25 -2.66
CA THR A 151 5.14 33.93 -3.31
C THR A 151 6.01 32.98 -2.49
N LEU A 152 5.66 31.69 -2.55
CA LEU A 152 6.49 30.59 -2.11
C LEU A 152 6.90 29.76 -3.33
N GLU A 153 8.14 29.29 -3.32
CA GLU A 153 8.65 28.32 -4.27
C GLU A 153 8.77 26.96 -3.60
N LEU A 154 8.05 25.99 -4.11
CA LEU A 154 8.07 24.62 -3.68
C LEU A 154 9.01 23.87 -4.61
N SER A 155 9.84 22.97 -4.07
CA SER A 155 10.70 22.11 -4.85
C SER A 155 10.76 20.69 -4.23
N TRP A 156 11.01 19.68 -5.06
CA TRP A 156 11.09 18.28 -4.64
C TRP A 156 11.89 17.48 -5.66
N LYS A 157 12.14 16.22 -5.33
CA LYS A 157 12.72 15.24 -6.23
C LYS A 157 11.74 14.09 -6.42
N GLY A 158 11.50 13.66 -7.67
CA GLY A 158 10.81 12.42 -7.97
C GLY A 158 11.70 11.21 -7.67
N GLU A 159 11.10 10.14 -7.17
CA GLU A 159 11.83 8.91 -6.84
C GLU A 159 11.36 7.76 -7.72
N ASP A 160 12.31 7.12 -8.40
CA ASP A 160 12.08 5.87 -9.11
C ASP A 160 11.98 4.71 -8.12
N ASP A 161 11.09 3.77 -8.39
CA ASP A 161 11.01 2.52 -7.64
C ASP A 161 11.85 1.44 -8.34
N PRO A 162 12.99 1.01 -7.76
CA PRO A 162 13.85 0.02 -8.40
C PRO A 162 13.21 -1.37 -8.48
N GLN A 163 12.16 -1.62 -7.69
CA GLN A 163 11.43 -2.89 -7.68
C GLN A 163 10.22 -2.87 -8.62
N GLU A 164 9.84 -1.69 -9.16
CA GLU A 164 8.61 -1.54 -9.91
C GLU A 164 8.80 -0.60 -11.12
N PRO A 165 9.17 -1.15 -12.29
CA PRO A 165 9.50 -0.35 -13.48
C PRO A 165 8.35 0.56 -13.98
N THR A 166 7.10 0.22 -13.65
CA THR A 166 5.93 1.02 -14.04
C THR A 166 5.74 2.24 -13.15
N ALA A 167 6.33 2.27 -11.96
CA ALA A 167 6.17 3.32 -10.96
C ALA A 167 7.15 4.49 -11.20
N ARG A 168 7.02 5.16 -12.33
CA ARG A 168 7.90 6.29 -12.71
C ARG A 168 7.18 7.62 -12.61
N PRO A 169 7.70 8.58 -11.82
CA PRO A 169 7.09 9.89 -11.72
C PRO A 169 7.26 10.69 -13.04
N ARG A 170 6.15 11.03 -13.67
CA ARG A 170 6.11 11.87 -14.89
C ARG A 170 5.56 13.24 -14.59
N GLU A 171 4.59 13.31 -13.71
CA GLU A 171 3.91 14.51 -13.29
C GLU A 171 3.72 14.51 -11.77
N TYR A 172 3.25 15.63 -11.23
CA TYR A 172 3.04 15.79 -9.80
C TYR A 172 1.75 16.55 -9.54
N ILE A 173 1.07 16.23 -8.46
CA ILE A 173 -0.08 17.00 -7.99
C ILE A 173 0.34 17.71 -6.72
N VAL A 174 0.28 19.05 -6.76
CA VAL A 174 0.54 19.91 -5.60
C VAL A 174 -0.77 20.29 -4.96
N TYR A 175 -0.96 19.89 -3.71
CA TYR A 175 -2.13 20.22 -2.91
C TYR A 175 -1.78 21.35 -1.93
N THR A 176 -2.70 22.30 -1.77
CA THR A 176 -2.58 23.42 -0.84
C THR A 176 -3.71 23.37 0.20
N ARG A 177 -3.36 23.70 1.42
CA ARG A 177 -4.32 23.90 2.52
C ARG A 177 -4.04 25.22 3.20
N ILE A 178 -5.08 26.01 3.45
CA ILE A 178 -5.02 27.26 4.21
C ILE A 178 -5.68 27.05 5.57
N GLY A 179 -4.95 27.38 6.62
CA GLY A 179 -5.40 27.17 8.01
C GLY A 179 -5.59 25.69 8.36
N TYR A 180 -6.73 25.36 8.98
CA TYR A 180 -7.07 24.03 9.49
C TYR A 180 -8.12 23.28 8.63
N GLY A 181 -8.45 23.81 7.45
CA GLY A 181 -9.39 23.18 6.52
C GLY A 181 -8.85 21.92 5.84
N GLY A 182 -9.56 21.41 4.83
CA GLY A 182 -9.09 20.36 3.93
C GLY A 182 -8.04 20.87 2.94
N PHE A 183 -7.33 19.94 2.31
CA PHE A 183 -6.55 20.28 1.11
C PHE A 183 -7.50 20.53 -0.07
N ASP A 184 -7.05 21.39 -0.99
CA ASP A 184 -7.73 21.63 -2.27
C ASP A 184 -7.72 20.38 -3.19
N ASN A 185 -8.27 20.52 -4.39
CA ASN A 185 -8.29 19.43 -5.39
C ASN A 185 -6.92 19.19 -6.08
N GLY A 186 -5.91 19.98 -5.71
CA GLY A 186 -4.56 19.90 -6.24
C GLY A 186 -4.38 20.53 -7.62
N THR A 187 -3.14 20.89 -7.91
CA THR A 187 -2.70 21.44 -9.20
C THR A 187 -1.72 20.47 -9.84
N LEU A 188 -2.03 19.99 -11.06
CA LEU A 188 -1.15 19.12 -11.83
C LEU A 188 0.01 19.94 -12.41
N VAL A 189 1.24 19.46 -12.22
CA VAL A 189 2.47 20.10 -12.72
C VAL A 189 3.44 19.03 -13.27
N SER A 190 4.15 19.38 -14.35
CA SER A 190 5.13 18.47 -14.98
C SER A 190 6.57 18.70 -14.50
N LYS A 191 6.80 19.72 -13.68
CA LYS A 191 8.13 20.07 -13.15
C LYS A 191 8.24 19.66 -11.69
N THR A 192 9.44 19.51 -11.22
CA THR A 192 9.78 19.25 -9.81
C THR A 192 9.82 20.53 -8.95
N SER A 193 9.13 21.57 -9.39
CA SER A 193 8.96 22.82 -8.66
C SER A 193 7.65 23.50 -9.03
N HIS A 194 7.09 24.26 -8.09
CA HIS A 194 5.86 25.01 -8.28
C HIS A 194 5.88 26.31 -7.46
N THR A 195 5.42 27.42 -8.05
CA THR A 195 5.31 28.71 -7.36
C THR A 195 3.87 28.96 -6.94
N VAL A 196 3.65 29.18 -5.66
CA VAL A 196 2.34 29.46 -5.07
C VAL A 196 2.27 30.92 -4.61
N LYS A 197 1.18 31.62 -4.95
CA LYS A 197 0.87 32.92 -4.35
C LYS A 197 0.30 32.72 -2.96
N ILE A 198 0.74 33.55 -2.01
CA ILE A 198 0.30 33.48 -0.62
C ILE A 198 -0.20 34.85 -0.16
N GLU A 199 -1.08 34.84 0.84
CA GLU A 199 -1.53 36.04 1.57
C GLU A 199 -0.76 36.11 2.90
N PRO A 200 -0.14 37.23 3.25
CA PRO A 200 0.53 37.43 4.53
C PRO A 200 -0.42 37.21 5.71
N GLY A 201 0.08 36.58 6.76
CA GLY A 201 -0.70 36.32 7.99
C GLY A 201 -1.51 35.03 7.97
N LEU A 202 -1.58 34.30 6.85
CA LEU A 202 -2.22 33.00 6.77
C LEU A 202 -1.21 31.85 6.92
N VAL A 203 -1.65 30.73 7.48
CA VAL A 203 -0.88 29.49 7.60
C VAL A 203 -1.16 28.62 6.40
N TYR A 204 -0.12 28.21 5.70
CA TYR A 204 -0.21 27.30 4.55
C TYR A 204 0.41 25.94 4.86
N SER A 205 -0.20 24.88 4.33
CA SER A 205 0.37 23.53 4.31
C SER A 205 0.34 23.00 2.88
N PHE A 206 1.39 22.29 2.50
CA PHE A 206 1.51 21.73 1.17
C PHE A 206 1.76 20.24 1.21
N LYS A 207 1.27 19.53 0.21
CA LYS A 207 1.50 18.12 -0.04
C LYS A 207 1.77 17.95 -1.53
N VAL A 208 2.73 17.09 -1.89
CA VAL A 208 3.03 16.74 -3.27
C VAL A 208 2.92 15.25 -3.45
N THR A 209 2.23 14.82 -4.50
CA THR A 209 2.08 13.41 -4.89
C THR A 209 2.62 13.24 -6.31
N ALA A 210 3.50 12.28 -6.52
CA ALA A 210 3.93 11.91 -7.86
C ALA A 210 2.86 11.07 -8.56
N VAL A 211 2.74 11.23 -9.88
CA VAL A 211 1.85 10.44 -10.75
C VAL A 211 2.60 9.97 -12.00
N ASN A 212 2.11 8.88 -12.60
CA ASN A 212 2.65 8.30 -13.84
C ASN A 212 2.29 9.15 -15.06
#